data_6674ab66990683a0e6881d1395507c9b
#
_entry.id   6674ab66990683a0e6881d1395507c9b
#
_cell.length_a   1.000
_cell.length_b   1.000
_cell.length_c   1.000
_cell.angle_alpha   90.00
_cell.angle_beta   90.00
_cell.angle_gamma   90.00
#
_symmetry.space_group_name_H-M   'P 1'
#
loop_
_entity.id
_entity.type
_entity.pdbx_description
1 polymer ?
#
loop_
_entity_poly.entity_id
_entity_poly.type
_entity_poly.pdbx_seq_one_letter_code
_entity_poly.pdbx_strand_id
1 'polypeptide(L)'
;MASVTSLTDSVQQQLASALTATRPEAAGADPLLRRSDRADYQANGILALAKKAKANPRELATEVVAHITTGDELIKDVEVSGPGFLNITVADGAITRNLAARLADGERLGVPLKQDAGTTVVDYAQPNVAKEMHVGHLRSAVIGDALRGMLDFTGERTIGRHHIGDWGTQFGMLIQYLFEHPGELAPAEDVDGEQAMSNLNRVYKASRALFDADEEFKERARKRVVALQSGDKETLELWQHFVDESKVYFYSVFEKLDMEIRDEEIVGESAYNEGMPETARILEETGVAVRSEGALVVFFDEIRGKDDQPVPLIVQKADGGFGYAASDLTAIRNRVQDLHATTLLYVVDVRQSLHFKMVFETARRAGWLGDEVTAHNMGYGTVLGADGKPFKTRAGETVRLEDLLDEAVQRAAQVVREKARDLTEDEIQERAAQVGIGAVKYADLSTSPSRDYKFDLDQMVSLNGDTSVYLQYAYARIQSILRKAGEARPAAHPELELHEAERALGLHLDAFGDTVFEAAAEYAPHKLAAYLYQLASLYTTFYDKCPVLKAETPQQVENRLFLCDLTARTLHRGMALLGIRTPERL
;
A
#
# COMPACT_ATOMS: atom_id res chain seq x y z
N MET A 1 -20.84 11.89 11.90
CA MET A 1 -21.70 12.19 10.74
C MET A 1 -22.16 10.88 10.16
N ALA A 2 -23.40 10.76 9.62
CA ALA A 2 -23.82 9.55 8.93
C ALA A 2 -22.93 9.38 7.68
N SER A 3 -22.43 8.18 7.42
CA SER A 3 -21.66 7.88 6.19
C SER A 3 -22.53 8.15 4.96
N VAL A 4 -21.96 8.70 3.91
CA VAL A 4 -22.64 8.86 2.63
C VAL A 4 -22.82 7.47 2.01
N THR A 5 -24.08 7.03 1.86
CA THR A 5 -24.38 5.75 1.21
C THR A 5 -24.14 5.86 -0.30
N SER A 6 -23.47 4.89 -0.90
CA SER A 6 -23.25 4.88 -2.35
C SER A 6 -24.56 4.65 -3.13
N LEU A 7 -24.59 5.06 -4.39
CA LEU A 7 -25.70 4.73 -5.29
C LEU A 7 -25.83 3.19 -5.45
N THR A 8 -24.69 2.49 -5.49
CA THR A 8 -24.66 1.02 -5.53
C THR A 8 -25.41 0.43 -4.34
N ASP A 9 -25.09 0.85 -3.11
CA ASP A 9 -25.74 0.37 -1.90
C ASP A 9 -27.22 0.74 -1.85
N SER A 10 -27.56 1.98 -2.25
CA SER A 10 -28.94 2.45 -2.29
C SER A 10 -29.79 1.64 -3.25
N VAL A 11 -29.30 1.36 -4.45
CA VAL A 11 -29.96 0.49 -5.44
C VAL A 11 -30.04 -0.95 -4.92
N GLN A 12 -28.97 -1.48 -4.33
CA GLN A 12 -28.95 -2.81 -3.75
C GLN A 12 -29.98 -3.00 -2.64
N GLN A 13 -30.12 -2.02 -1.76
CA GLN A 13 -31.13 -2.02 -0.68
C GLN A 13 -32.56 -2.01 -1.23
N GLN A 14 -32.82 -1.21 -2.26
CA GLN A 14 -34.14 -1.17 -2.90
C GLN A 14 -34.47 -2.49 -3.58
N LEU A 15 -33.50 -3.09 -4.28
CA LEU A 15 -33.66 -4.43 -4.89
C LEU A 15 -33.87 -5.53 -3.87
N ALA A 16 -33.10 -5.54 -2.79
CA ALA A 16 -33.27 -6.52 -1.69
C ALA A 16 -34.65 -6.41 -1.05
N SER A 17 -35.17 -5.19 -0.89
CA SER A 17 -36.52 -4.94 -0.39
C SER A 17 -37.58 -5.45 -1.36
N ALA A 18 -37.43 -5.22 -2.68
CA ALA A 18 -38.32 -5.69 -3.73
C ALA A 18 -38.33 -7.23 -3.81
N LEU A 19 -37.14 -7.86 -3.72
CA LEU A 19 -37.01 -9.33 -3.67
C LEU A 19 -37.77 -9.92 -2.46
N THR A 20 -37.60 -9.31 -1.28
CA THR A 20 -38.27 -9.75 -0.06
C THR A 20 -39.78 -9.54 -0.14
N ALA A 21 -40.27 -8.44 -0.72
CA ALA A 21 -41.70 -8.19 -0.93
C ALA A 21 -42.31 -9.18 -1.91
N THR A 22 -41.59 -9.59 -2.96
CA THR A 22 -42.03 -10.59 -3.93
C THR A 22 -42.01 -12.00 -3.35
N ARG A 23 -40.98 -12.35 -2.59
CA ARG A 23 -40.76 -13.67 -1.98
C ARG A 23 -40.20 -13.48 -0.57
N PRO A 24 -40.97 -13.57 0.49
CA PRO A 24 -40.50 -13.43 1.87
C PRO A 24 -39.34 -14.38 2.22
N GLU A 25 -39.30 -15.56 1.62
CA GLU A 25 -38.20 -16.53 1.75
C GLU A 25 -36.89 -16.07 1.09
N ALA A 26 -36.91 -14.99 0.32
CA ALA A 26 -35.74 -14.36 -0.26
C ALA A 26 -35.14 -13.28 0.67
N ALA A 27 -35.62 -13.10 1.87
CA ALA A 27 -35.04 -12.18 2.84
C ALA A 27 -33.54 -12.48 3.04
N GLY A 28 -32.70 -11.46 2.84
CA GLY A 28 -31.25 -11.60 2.88
C GLY A 28 -30.59 -12.18 1.61
N ALA A 29 -31.35 -12.42 0.54
CA ALA A 29 -30.77 -12.82 -0.75
C ALA A 29 -30.03 -11.63 -1.39
N ASP A 30 -28.81 -11.89 -1.87
CA ASP A 30 -28.01 -10.89 -2.57
C ASP A 30 -28.58 -10.66 -3.99
N PRO A 31 -28.94 -9.43 -4.36
CA PRO A 31 -29.34 -9.10 -5.72
C PRO A 31 -28.24 -9.32 -6.78
N LEU A 32 -26.98 -9.49 -6.37
CA LEU A 32 -25.81 -9.60 -7.24
C LEU A 32 -25.72 -8.42 -8.20
N LEU A 33 -25.80 -7.21 -7.65
CA LEU A 33 -25.72 -5.96 -8.38
C LEU A 33 -24.27 -5.70 -8.83
N ARG A 34 -24.09 -5.27 -10.07
CA ARG A 34 -22.79 -4.90 -10.64
C ARG A 34 -22.95 -3.84 -11.71
N ARG A 35 -21.89 -3.10 -11.99
CA ARG A 35 -21.81 -2.18 -13.13
C ARG A 35 -21.96 -2.96 -14.43
N SER A 36 -22.57 -2.32 -15.43
CA SER A 36 -22.88 -2.96 -16.70
C SER A 36 -22.65 -2.00 -17.88
N ASP A 37 -22.22 -2.55 -19.02
CA ASP A 37 -22.12 -1.79 -20.28
C ASP A 37 -23.48 -1.57 -20.96
N ARG A 38 -24.56 -2.21 -20.46
CA ARG A 38 -25.91 -2.14 -21.04
C ARG A 38 -26.83 -1.16 -20.33
N ALA A 39 -26.51 -0.86 -19.09
CA ALA A 39 -27.20 0.09 -18.22
C ALA A 39 -26.22 0.53 -17.13
N ASP A 40 -26.61 1.40 -16.20
CA ASP A 40 -25.72 1.79 -15.10
C ASP A 40 -25.36 0.59 -14.22
N TYR A 41 -26.36 -0.27 -13.95
CA TYR A 41 -26.20 -1.51 -13.20
C TYR A 41 -26.96 -2.67 -13.82
N GLN A 42 -26.54 -3.89 -13.49
CA GLN A 42 -27.27 -5.13 -13.76
C GLN A 42 -27.33 -6.00 -12.52
N ALA A 43 -28.53 -6.47 -12.18
CA ALA A 43 -28.75 -7.42 -11.08
C ALA A 43 -29.01 -8.81 -11.62
N ASN A 44 -28.26 -9.81 -11.13
CA ASN A 44 -28.28 -11.20 -11.61
C ASN A 44 -28.78 -12.20 -10.57
N GLY A 45 -29.05 -11.76 -9.32
CA GLY A 45 -29.45 -12.63 -8.19
C GLY A 45 -30.77 -13.37 -8.40
N ILE A 46 -31.65 -12.85 -9.29
CA ILE A 46 -32.96 -13.47 -9.59
C ILE A 46 -32.80 -14.89 -10.15
N LEU A 47 -31.77 -15.17 -10.93
CA LEU A 47 -31.56 -16.52 -11.48
C LEU A 47 -31.36 -17.59 -10.39
N ALA A 48 -30.57 -17.27 -9.38
CA ALA A 48 -30.33 -18.18 -8.25
C ALA A 48 -31.59 -18.38 -7.43
N LEU A 49 -32.35 -17.30 -7.19
CA LEU A 49 -33.61 -17.34 -6.48
C LEU A 49 -34.68 -18.15 -7.22
N ALA A 50 -34.85 -17.94 -8.52
CA ALA A 50 -35.78 -18.67 -9.37
C ALA A 50 -35.48 -20.18 -9.40
N LYS A 51 -34.17 -20.54 -9.49
CA LYS A 51 -33.75 -21.95 -9.40
C LYS A 51 -34.14 -22.58 -8.06
N LYS A 52 -33.96 -21.87 -6.95
CA LYS A 52 -34.32 -22.33 -5.61
C LYS A 52 -35.85 -22.48 -5.46
N ALA A 53 -36.61 -21.54 -5.99
CA ALA A 53 -38.07 -21.51 -5.94
C ALA A 53 -38.74 -22.39 -7.03
N LYS A 54 -37.98 -23.01 -7.93
CA LYS A 54 -38.47 -23.73 -9.12
C LYS A 54 -39.44 -22.90 -9.98
N ALA A 55 -39.19 -21.58 -10.08
CA ALA A 55 -39.98 -20.60 -10.81
C ALA A 55 -39.31 -20.25 -12.14
N ASN A 56 -40.09 -19.66 -13.07
CA ASN A 56 -39.53 -19.07 -14.27
C ASN A 56 -38.78 -17.79 -13.92
N PRO A 57 -37.47 -17.69 -14.21
CA PRO A 57 -36.68 -16.51 -13.80
C PRO A 57 -37.18 -15.20 -14.40
N ARG A 58 -37.68 -15.19 -15.64
CA ARG A 58 -38.17 -13.98 -16.30
C ARG A 58 -39.50 -13.50 -15.71
N GLU A 59 -40.38 -14.42 -15.36
CA GLU A 59 -41.66 -14.11 -14.66
C GLU A 59 -41.35 -13.53 -13.28
N LEU A 60 -40.47 -14.20 -12.51
CA LEU A 60 -40.02 -13.71 -11.22
C LEU A 60 -39.38 -12.34 -11.29
N ALA A 61 -38.54 -12.07 -12.33
CA ALA A 61 -37.95 -10.76 -12.57
C ALA A 61 -39.05 -9.69 -12.79
N THR A 62 -40.10 -10.01 -13.57
CA THR A 62 -41.20 -9.10 -13.80
C THR A 62 -42.02 -8.84 -12.51
N GLU A 63 -42.23 -9.85 -11.67
CA GLU A 63 -42.85 -9.67 -10.37
C GLU A 63 -42.01 -8.76 -9.44
N VAL A 64 -40.69 -8.95 -9.43
CA VAL A 64 -39.77 -8.11 -8.62
C VAL A 64 -39.80 -6.66 -9.08
N VAL A 65 -39.77 -6.40 -10.39
CA VAL A 65 -39.84 -5.04 -10.95
C VAL A 65 -41.10 -4.30 -10.51
N ALA A 66 -42.24 -5.00 -10.36
CA ALA A 66 -43.48 -4.39 -9.87
C ALA A 66 -43.38 -3.85 -8.42
N HIS A 67 -42.41 -4.30 -7.64
CA HIS A 67 -42.12 -3.83 -6.29
C HIS A 67 -40.97 -2.80 -6.22
N ILE A 68 -40.36 -2.44 -7.35
CA ILE A 68 -39.31 -1.42 -7.42
C ILE A 68 -39.97 -0.05 -7.65
N THR A 69 -39.60 0.93 -6.81
CA THR A 69 -40.03 2.31 -7.04
C THR A 69 -39.14 2.94 -8.09
N THR A 70 -39.72 3.33 -9.20
CA THR A 70 -39.05 4.08 -10.28
C THR A 70 -39.45 5.57 -10.26
N GLY A 71 -38.56 6.44 -10.71
CA GLY A 71 -38.75 7.88 -10.78
C GLY A 71 -37.45 8.63 -10.60
N ASP A 72 -37.52 9.91 -10.31
CA ASP A 72 -36.34 10.80 -10.24
C ASP A 72 -35.58 10.74 -8.93
N GLU A 73 -36.08 10.00 -7.93
CA GLU A 73 -35.45 9.94 -6.60
C GLU A 73 -34.18 9.08 -6.61
N LEU A 74 -34.21 7.86 -7.23
CA LEU A 74 -33.07 6.95 -7.29
C LEU A 74 -33.03 6.20 -8.62
N ILE A 75 -33.95 5.29 -8.86
CA ILE A 75 -34.03 4.44 -10.04
C ILE A 75 -34.95 5.08 -11.07
N LYS A 76 -34.41 5.49 -12.20
CA LYS A 76 -35.19 6.05 -13.32
C LYS A 76 -35.99 4.98 -14.05
N ASP A 77 -35.34 3.84 -14.35
CA ASP A 77 -35.93 2.76 -15.14
C ASP A 77 -35.31 1.40 -14.79
N VAL A 78 -36.10 0.33 -14.97
CA VAL A 78 -35.66 -1.06 -14.83
C VAL A 78 -36.21 -1.89 -15.98
N GLU A 79 -35.31 -2.49 -16.75
CA GLU A 79 -35.65 -3.38 -17.87
C GLU A 79 -35.30 -4.83 -17.54
N VAL A 80 -36.26 -5.75 -17.76
CA VAL A 80 -36.01 -7.20 -17.69
C VAL A 80 -35.35 -7.68 -18.98
N SER A 81 -34.12 -8.15 -18.91
CA SER A 81 -33.37 -8.63 -20.05
C SER A 81 -32.94 -10.10 -19.93
N GLY A 82 -32.71 -10.76 -21.06
CA GLY A 82 -32.26 -12.13 -21.13
C GLY A 82 -33.16 -13.09 -20.33
N PRO A 83 -32.57 -14.01 -19.55
CA PRO A 83 -33.33 -15.03 -18.80
C PRO A 83 -33.94 -14.51 -17.48
N GLY A 84 -33.79 -13.21 -17.15
CA GLY A 84 -34.28 -12.62 -15.91
C GLY A 84 -33.26 -11.71 -15.23
N PHE A 85 -32.34 -11.10 -15.98
CA PHE A 85 -31.48 -10.03 -15.50
C PHE A 85 -32.27 -8.71 -15.40
N LEU A 86 -31.97 -7.89 -14.41
CA LEU A 86 -32.49 -6.53 -14.33
C LEU A 86 -31.41 -5.53 -14.73
N ASN A 87 -31.65 -4.82 -15.83
CA ASN A 87 -30.86 -3.66 -16.22
C ASN A 87 -31.47 -2.41 -15.56
N ILE A 88 -30.67 -1.66 -14.84
CA ILE A 88 -31.13 -0.56 -13.97
C ILE A 88 -30.45 0.73 -14.40
N THR A 89 -31.25 1.76 -14.65
CA THR A 89 -30.80 3.12 -14.94
C THR A 89 -31.12 4.03 -13.75
N VAL A 90 -30.10 4.69 -13.22
CA VAL A 90 -30.22 5.65 -12.11
C VAL A 90 -30.65 7.02 -12.65
N ALA A 91 -31.45 7.76 -11.88
CA ALA A 91 -31.87 9.10 -12.26
C ALA A 91 -30.70 10.10 -12.21
N ASP A 92 -30.63 11.04 -13.16
CA ASP A 92 -29.57 12.06 -13.22
C ASP A 92 -29.50 12.91 -11.95
N GLY A 93 -30.67 13.31 -11.45
CA GLY A 93 -30.76 14.05 -10.21
C GLY A 93 -30.26 13.26 -8.99
N ALA A 94 -30.45 11.94 -8.96
CA ALA A 94 -29.92 11.09 -7.90
C ALA A 94 -28.38 11.05 -7.92
N ILE A 95 -27.78 10.94 -9.11
CA ILE A 95 -26.32 11.02 -9.28
C ILE A 95 -25.81 12.34 -8.71
N THR A 96 -26.37 13.47 -9.18
CA THR A 96 -25.90 14.81 -8.76
C THR A 96 -26.08 15.05 -7.25
N ARG A 97 -27.21 14.64 -6.66
CA ARG A 97 -27.46 14.75 -5.20
C ARG A 97 -26.46 13.93 -4.39
N ASN A 98 -26.19 12.70 -4.81
CA ASN A 98 -25.23 11.85 -4.08
C ASN A 98 -23.80 12.41 -4.16
N LEU A 99 -23.37 12.90 -5.33
CA LEU A 99 -22.08 13.54 -5.50
C LEU A 99 -21.97 14.83 -4.66
N ALA A 100 -23.06 15.62 -4.52
CA ALA A 100 -23.09 16.77 -3.64
C ALA A 100 -22.93 16.38 -2.16
N ALA A 101 -23.54 15.27 -1.74
CA ALA A 101 -23.35 14.74 -0.38
C ALA A 101 -21.89 14.29 -0.14
N ARG A 102 -21.23 13.66 -1.15
CA ARG A 102 -19.81 13.30 -1.05
C ARG A 102 -18.91 14.52 -0.93
N LEU A 103 -19.15 15.56 -1.72
CA LEU A 103 -18.40 16.81 -1.60
C LEU A 103 -18.58 17.46 -0.23
N ALA A 104 -19.80 17.43 0.32
CA ALA A 104 -20.10 17.95 1.64
C ALA A 104 -19.46 17.14 2.80
N ASP A 105 -19.09 15.88 2.57
CA ASP A 105 -18.34 15.04 3.51
C ASP A 105 -16.85 15.47 3.65
N GLY A 106 -16.45 16.51 2.91
CA GLY A 106 -15.12 17.13 2.98
C GLY A 106 -14.03 16.19 2.48
N GLU A 107 -13.00 16.02 3.30
CA GLU A 107 -11.81 15.24 2.94
C GLU A 107 -12.07 13.73 2.78
N ARG A 108 -13.16 13.24 3.34
CA ARG A 108 -13.49 11.81 3.26
C ARG A 108 -14.13 11.41 1.95
N LEU A 109 -14.83 12.32 1.28
CA LEU A 109 -15.49 12.09 -0.02
C LEU A 109 -16.38 10.84 -0.05
N GLY A 110 -17.04 10.51 1.05
CA GLY A 110 -17.90 9.36 1.20
C GLY A 110 -17.20 8.03 1.50
N VAL A 111 -15.91 8.05 1.85
CA VAL A 111 -15.21 6.83 2.30
C VAL A 111 -15.75 6.44 3.69
N PRO A 112 -16.31 5.23 3.86
CA PRO A 112 -16.85 4.82 5.15
C PRO A 112 -15.75 4.58 6.19
N LEU A 113 -16.11 4.67 7.46
CA LEU A 113 -15.27 4.24 8.57
C LEU A 113 -15.61 2.80 8.94
N LYS A 114 -14.59 2.00 9.20
CA LYS A 114 -14.72 0.67 9.77
C LYS A 114 -15.29 0.78 11.18
N GLN A 115 -16.37 0.03 11.47
CA GLN A 115 -17.09 0.16 12.74
C GLN A 115 -16.31 -0.42 13.92
N ASP A 116 -15.70 -1.59 13.75
CA ASP A 116 -14.93 -2.29 14.78
C ASP A 116 -13.44 -2.22 14.44
N ALA A 117 -12.91 -1.00 14.35
CA ALA A 117 -11.52 -0.76 14.02
C ALA A 117 -10.60 -1.22 15.16
N GLY A 118 -9.68 -2.12 14.83
CA GLY A 118 -8.63 -2.60 15.73
C GLY A 118 -7.32 -1.82 15.61
N THR A 119 -6.29 -2.38 16.22
CA THR A 119 -4.91 -1.91 16.03
C THR A 119 -4.21 -2.81 15.01
N THR A 120 -3.75 -2.24 13.91
CA THR A 120 -2.99 -2.94 12.87
C THR A 120 -1.52 -2.53 12.95
N VAL A 121 -0.63 -3.49 13.21
CA VAL A 121 0.82 -3.28 13.11
C VAL A 121 1.23 -3.60 11.67
N VAL A 122 1.80 -2.63 10.97
CA VAL A 122 2.32 -2.80 9.62
C VAL A 122 3.85 -2.85 9.67
N ASP A 123 4.40 -4.00 9.35
CA ASP A 123 5.84 -4.25 9.31
C ASP A 123 6.34 -4.11 7.88
N TYR A 124 7.13 -3.06 7.61
CA TYR A 124 7.57 -2.70 6.26
C TYR A 124 8.84 -1.85 6.30
N ALA A 125 9.49 -1.67 5.14
CA ALA A 125 10.70 -0.87 5.00
C ALA A 125 11.78 -1.31 6.01
N GLN A 126 12.32 -2.53 5.82
CA GLN A 126 13.24 -3.22 6.73
C GLN A 126 14.69 -3.17 6.18
N PRO A 127 15.38 -2.02 6.21
CA PRO A 127 16.75 -1.94 5.76
C PRO A 127 17.73 -2.56 6.76
N ASN A 128 18.91 -2.93 6.26
CA ASN A 128 19.98 -3.43 7.12
C ASN A 128 20.92 -2.28 7.50
N VAL A 129 21.29 -2.22 8.78
CA VAL A 129 22.29 -1.27 9.29
C VAL A 129 23.64 -1.46 8.60
N ALA A 130 24.34 -0.38 8.33
CA ALA A 130 25.62 -0.32 7.60
C ALA A 130 25.57 -0.85 6.16
N LYS A 131 24.39 -0.84 5.53
CA LYS A 131 24.21 -1.19 4.11
C LYS A 131 23.32 -0.20 3.41
N GLU A 132 23.68 0.12 2.16
CA GLU A 132 22.83 0.95 1.30
C GLU A 132 21.49 0.28 1.00
N MET A 133 20.43 1.08 0.99
CA MET A 133 19.15 0.62 0.48
C MET A 133 19.23 0.43 -1.04
N HIS A 134 18.63 -0.60 -1.52
CA HIS A 134 18.60 -0.94 -2.94
C HIS A 134 17.15 -1.10 -3.44
N VAL A 135 16.99 -1.21 -4.74
CA VAL A 135 15.67 -1.34 -5.39
C VAL A 135 14.77 -2.42 -4.77
N GLY A 136 15.35 -3.47 -4.15
CA GLY A 136 14.58 -4.49 -3.44
C GLY A 136 13.86 -3.98 -2.18
N HIS A 137 14.31 -2.86 -1.58
CA HIS A 137 13.65 -2.25 -0.44
C HIS A 137 12.49 -1.31 -0.85
N LEU A 138 12.49 -0.85 -2.11
CA LEU A 138 11.46 0.06 -2.63
C LEU A 138 10.05 -0.49 -2.44
N ARG A 139 9.82 -1.74 -2.85
CA ARG A 139 8.48 -2.34 -2.83
C ARG A 139 7.90 -2.44 -1.42
N SER A 140 8.71 -2.92 -0.46
CA SER A 140 8.28 -2.99 0.93
C SER A 140 7.89 -1.61 1.46
N ALA A 141 8.73 -0.59 1.19
CA ALA A 141 8.50 0.77 1.64
C ALA A 141 7.22 1.37 1.06
N VAL A 142 7.09 1.36 -0.27
CA VAL A 142 5.97 2.01 -0.98
C VAL A 142 4.64 1.30 -0.74
N ILE A 143 4.62 -0.03 -0.77
CA ILE A 143 3.40 -0.81 -0.51
C ILE A 143 2.95 -0.63 0.95
N GLY A 144 3.89 -0.74 1.91
CA GLY A 144 3.58 -0.59 3.33
C GLY A 144 3.04 0.79 3.69
N ASP A 145 3.63 1.84 3.13
CA ASP A 145 3.20 3.23 3.32
C ASP A 145 1.78 3.47 2.78
N ALA A 146 1.51 3.03 1.55
CA ALA A 146 0.18 3.14 0.95
C ALA A 146 -0.89 2.34 1.73
N LEU A 147 -0.56 1.12 2.18
CA LEU A 147 -1.47 0.31 3.00
C LEU A 147 -1.79 1.00 4.31
N ARG A 148 -0.77 1.54 4.98
CA ARG A 148 -0.93 2.30 6.22
C ARG A 148 -1.86 3.50 6.02
N GLY A 149 -1.59 4.32 4.98
CA GLY A 149 -2.41 5.47 4.65
C GLY A 149 -3.89 5.12 4.39
N MET A 150 -4.17 4.04 3.65
CA MET A 150 -5.54 3.58 3.40
C MET A 150 -6.22 3.03 4.67
N LEU A 151 -5.51 2.25 5.49
CA LEU A 151 -6.04 1.69 6.74
C LEU A 151 -6.36 2.79 7.75
N ASP A 152 -5.46 3.76 7.96
CA ASP A 152 -5.71 4.93 8.82
C ASP A 152 -6.90 5.74 8.30
N PHE A 153 -6.99 5.95 6.99
CA PHE A 153 -8.10 6.70 6.39
C PHE A 153 -9.44 5.99 6.53
N THR A 154 -9.46 4.67 6.56
CA THR A 154 -10.69 3.88 6.83
C THR A 154 -10.97 3.68 8.32
N GLY A 155 -10.17 4.30 9.21
CA GLY A 155 -10.43 4.38 10.65
C GLY A 155 -9.72 3.35 11.50
N GLU A 156 -8.83 2.53 10.94
CA GLU A 156 -7.97 1.66 11.73
C GLU A 156 -6.88 2.47 12.45
N ARG A 157 -6.48 2.04 13.63
CA ARG A 157 -5.29 2.56 14.28
C ARG A 157 -4.08 1.80 13.76
N THR A 158 -3.23 2.44 12.93
CA THR A 158 -2.01 1.79 12.46
C THR A 158 -0.80 2.14 13.32
N ILE A 159 0.11 1.17 13.44
CA ILE A 159 1.43 1.33 14.04
C ILE A 159 2.44 0.81 13.03
N GLY A 160 3.30 1.70 12.51
CA GLY A 160 4.44 1.30 11.69
C GLY A 160 5.47 0.54 12.54
N ARG A 161 6.09 -0.47 11.94
CA ARG A 161 7.27 -1.13 12.50
C ARG A 161 8.28 -1.36 11.38
N HIS A 162 9.42 -0.69 11.52
CA HIS A 162 10.53 -0.86 10.60
C HIS A 162 11.57 -1.73 11.29
N HIS A 163 11.47 -3.05 11.04
CA HIS A 163 12.31 -4.06 11.67
C HIS A 163 13.69 -4.06 11.01
N ILE A 164 14.54 -3.10 11.39
CA ILE A 164 15.88 -2.96 10.80
C ILE A 164 16.81 -4.09 11.24
N GLY A 165 17.66 -4.54 10.33
CA GLY A 165 18.68 -5.55 10.62
C GLY A 165 19.89 -4.91 11.29
N ASP A 166 19.82 -4.70 12.60
CA ASP A 166 20.84 -4.06 13.44
C ASP A 166 21.62 -5.02 14.32
N TRP A 167 21.40 -6.33 14.15
CA TRP A 167 22.01 -7.38 14.97
C TRP A 167 22.62 -8.50 14.11
N GLY A 168 23.60 -9.22 14.67
CA GLY A 168 24.16 -10.39 14.01
C GLY A 168 25.67 -10.36 13.83
N THR A 169 26.20 -11.44 13.23
CA THR A 169 27.65 -11.68 13.13
C THR A 169 28.41 -10.64 12.29
N GLN A 170 27.74 -9.93 11.40
CA GLN A 170 28.33 -8.85 10.60
C GLN A 170 28.86 -7.70 11.47
N PHE A 171 28.20 -7.41 12.60
CA PHE A 171 28.64 -6.34 13.50
C PHE A 171 29.96 -6.66 14.19
N GLY A 172 30.24 -7.93 14.44
CA GLY A 172 31.56 -8.33 14.98
C GLY A 172 32.72 -7.92 14.09
N MET A 173 32.62 -8.10 12.76
CA MET A 173 33.69 -7.67 11.86
C MET A 173 33.76 -6.15 11.72
N LEU A 174 32.60 -5.47 11.64
CA LEU A 174 32.54 -4.02 11.51
C LEU A 174 33.17 -3.33 12.74
N ILE A 175 32.71 -3.70 13.92
CA ILE A 175 33.18 -3.12 15.19
C ILE A 175 34.65 -3.47 15.42
N GLN A 176 35.07 -4.72 15.16
CA GLN A 176 36.47 -5.10 15.32
C GLN A 176 37.38 -4.34 14.35
N TYR A 177 36.93 -4.11 13.13
CA TYR A 177 37.68 -3.31 12.15
C TYR A 177 37.92 -1.87 12.68
N LEU A 178 36.87 -1.22 13.18
CA LEU A 178 37.00 0.14 13.73
C LEU A 178 37.85 0.19 15.00
N PHE A 179 37.80 -0.84 15.82
CA PHE A 179 38.71 -0.98 16.98
C PHE A 179 40.18 -0.92 16.56
N GLU A 180 40.49 -1.57 15.44
CA GLU A 180 41.85 -1.63 14.89
C GLU A 180 42.19 -0.39 14.03
N HIS A 181 41.17 0.35 13.54
CA HIS A 181 41.30 1.52 12.65
C HIS A 181 40.44 2.72 13.14
N PRO A 182 40.70 3.26 14.36
CA PRO A 182 39.80 4.23 14.99
C PRO A 182 39.68 5.59 14.27
N GLY A 183 40.51 5.86 13.26
CA GLY A 183 40.45 7.09 12.46
C GLY A 183 39.59 7.01 11.20
N GLU A 184 38.93 5.87 10.95
CA GLU A 184 38.19 5.66 9.71
C GLU A 184 36.70 6.04 9.76
N LEU A 185 36.14 6.34 10.94
CA LEU A 185 34.84 6.96 11.09
C LEU A 185 34.98 8.47 11.23
N ALA A 186 34.29 9.22 10.37
CA ALA A 186 34.09 10.65 10.60
C ALA A 186 33.07 10.85 11.74
N PRO A 187 33.16 11.94 12.52
CA PRO A 187 32.11 12.28 13.48
C PRO A 187 30.77 12.49 12.76
N ALA A 188 29.70 11.88 13.27
CA ALA A 188 28.36 11.92 12.67
C ALA A 188 27.74 13.34 12.61
N GLU A 189 28.25 14.29 13.39
CA GLU A 189 27.67 15.63 13.57
C GLU A 189 27.82 16.56 12.34
N ASP A 190 28.73 16.23 11.39
CA ASP A 190 29.07 17.09 10.25
C ASP A 190 28.78 16.45 8.88
N VAL A 191 28.04 15.36 8.81
CA VAL A 191 27.91 14.54 7.59
C VAL A 191 26.43 14.39 7.22
N ASP A 192 26.07 14.64 5.96
CA ASP A 192 24.73 14.32 5.45
C ASP A 192 24.52 12.80 5.31
N GLY A 193 23.27 12.37 5.10
CA GLY A 193 22.92 10.96 5.06
C GLY A 193 23.65 10.16 3.98
N GLU A 194 23.91 10.76 2.81
CA GLU A 194 24.63 10.13 1.70
C GLU A 194 26.11 9.94 2.04
N GLN A 195 26.75 10.95 2.63
CA GLN A 195 28.13 10.88 3.05
C GLN A 195 28.33 9.88 4.20
N ALA A 196 27.42 9.88 5.19
CA ALA A 196 27.44 8.91 6.29
C ALA A 196 27.38 7.47 5.75
N MET A 197 26.44 7.20 4.83
CA MET A 197 26.30 5.87 4.23
C MET A 197 27.50 5.50 3.35
N SER A 198 28.09 6.44 2.61
CA SER A 198 29.31 6.21 1.83
C SER A 198 30.46 5.77 2.75
N ASN A 199 30.62 6.41 3.92
CA ASN A 199 31.61 6.04 4.93
C ASN A 199 31.35 4.64 5.50
N LEU A 200 30.11 4.33 5.90
CA LEU A 200 29.72 3.03 6.41
C LEU A 200 29.97 1.91 5.38
N ASN A 201 29.63 2.16 4.11
CA ASN A 201 29.83 1.21 3.03
C ASN A 201 31.34 0.94 2.76
N ARG A 202 32.17 1.98 2.87
CA ARG A 202 33.62 1.84 2.78
C ARG A 202 34.16 0.97 3.91
N VAL A 203 33.74 1.24 5.16
CA VAL A 203 34.12 0.43 6.33
C VAL A 203 33.62 -1.01 6.17
N TYR A 204 32.38 -1.20 5.69
CA TYR A 204 31.85 -2.55 5.45
C TYR A 204 32.69 -3.35 4.44
N LYS A 205 33.04 -2.73 3.29
CA LYS A 205 33.84 -3.38 2.26
C LYS A 205 35.25 -3.72 2.77
N ALA A 206 35.88 -2.79 3.50
CA ALA A 206 37.20 -2.99 4.06
C ALA A 206 37.22 -4.08 5.14
N SER A 207 36.27 -4.04 6.09
CA SER A 207 36.13 -5.05 7.14
C SER A 207 35.83 -6.44 6.57
N ARG A 208 34.99 -6.50 5.53
CA ARG A 208 34.65 -7.76 4.86
C ARG A 208 35.87 -8.35 4.14
N ALA A 209 36.63 -7.54 3.41
CA ALA A 209 37.84 -7.97 2.73
C ALA A 209 38.87 -8.54 3.71
N LEU A 210 39.04 -7.88 4.86
CA LEU A 210 39.95 -8.34 5.93
C LEU A 210 39.43 -9.64 6.59
N PHE A 211 38.12 -9.72 6.86
CA PHE A 211 37.49 -10.92 7.42
C PHE A 211 37.65 -12.15 6.53
N ASP A 212 37.59 -11.97 5.20
CA ASP A 212 37.73 -13.06 4.25
C ASP A 212 39.20 -13.46 4.03
N ALA A 213 40.18 -12.56 4.22
CA ALA A 213 41.60 -12.76 3.97
C ALA A 213 42.42 -13.14 5.21
N ASP A 214 42.00 -12.77 6.42
CA ASP A 214 42.79 -12.93 7.66
C ASP A 214 42.01 -13.77 8.71
N GLU A 215 42.47 -14.99 8.94
CA GLU A 215 41.85 -15.90 9.94
C GLU A 215 42.01 -15.38 11.38
N GLU A 216 43.08 -14.64 11.71
CA GLU A 216 43.24 -14.07 13.03
C GLU A 216 42.24 -12.92 13.27
N PHE A 217 42.03 -12.07 12.26
CA PHE A 217 41.00 -11.03 12.32
C PHE A 217 39.61 -11.66 12.45
N LYS A 218 39.33 -12.71 11.70
CA LYS A 218 38.07 -13.45 11.76
C LYS A 218 37.76 -14.01 13.14
N GLU A 219 38.77 -14.52 13.82
CA GLU A 219 38.63 -15.01 15.21
C GLU A 219 38.38 -13.84 16.18
N ARG A 220 39.07 -12.70 16.03
CA ARG A 220 38.83 -11.49 16.82
C ARG A 220 37.41 -10.92 16.57
N ALA A 221 36.96 -10.90 15.32
CA ALA A 221 35.61 -10.49 14.93
C ALA A 221 34.52 -11.37 15.57
N ARG A 222 34.72 -12.70 15.64
CA ARG A 222 33.82 -13.61 16.35
C ARG A 222 33.75 -13.32 17.84
N LYS A 223 34.90 -13.06 18.49
CA LYS A 223 34.96 -12.66 19.90
C LYS A 223 34.24 -11.31 20.13
N ARG A 224 34.31 -10.40 19.16
CA ARG A 224 33.60 -9.12 19.22
C ARG A 224 32.07 -9.30 19.18
N VAL A 225 31.56 -10.29 18.43
CA VAL A 225 30.13 -10.65 18.50
C VAL A 225 29.72 -11.07 19.90
N VAL A 226 30.56 -11.88 20.58
CA VAL A 226 30.30 -12.32 21.95
C VAL A 226 30.34 -11.13 22.91
N ALA A 227 31.29 -10.20 22.74
CA ALA A 227 31.37 -8.98 23.54
C ALA A 227 30.11 -8.10 23.35
N LEU A 228 29.65 -7.93 22.11
CA LEU A 228 28.40 -7.23 21.81
C LEU A 228 27.21 -7.87 22.54
N GLN A 229 27.07 -9.18 22.44
CA GLN A 229 25.99 -9.94 23.08
C GLN A 229 26.05 -9.95 24.60
N SER A 230 27.24 -9.84 25.19
CA SER A 230 27.43 -9.77 26.64
C SER A 230 27.33 -8.37 27.23
N GLY A 231 27.06 -7.36 26.39
CA GLY A 231 26.85 -5.98 26.85
C GLY A 231 28.17 -5.21 27.14
N ASP A 232 29.27 -5.59 26.46
CA ASP A 232 30.52 -4.83 26.56
C ASP A 232 30.33 -3.37 26.14
N LYS A 233 30.64 -2.44 27.05
CA LYS A 233 30.28 -1.03 26.91
C LYS A 233 30.89 -0.39 25.65
N GLU A 234 32.17 -0.58 25.40
CA GLU A 234 32.90 0.01 24.30
C GLU A 234 32.41 -0.57 22.92
N THR A 235 32.09 -1.86 22.93
CA THR A 235 31.50 -2.53 21.77
C THR A 235 30.09 -2.00 21.45
N LEU A 236 29.26 -1.77 22.50
CA LEU A 236 27.91 -1.20 22.35
C LEU A 236 27.94 0.26 21.88
N GLU A 237 28.91 1.07 22.34
CA GLU A 237 29.06 2.46 21.89
C GLU A 237 29.36 2.52 20.40
N LEU A 238 30.24 1.66 19.88
CA LEU A 238 30.52 1.59 18.44
C LEU A 238 29.34 1.01 17.63
N TRP A 239 28.66 0.02 18.18
CA TRP A 239 27.44 -0.52 17.57
C TRP A 239 26.35 0.55 17.44
N GLN A 240 26.11 1.31 18.51
CA GLN A 240 25.13 2.40 18.52
C GLN A 240 25.46 3.46 17.46
N HIS A 241 26.74 3.79 17.32
CA HIS A 241 27.17 4.72 16.27
C HIS A 241 26.82 4.24 14.86
N PHE A 242 27.01 2.95 14.54
CA PHE A 242 26.56 2.39 13.26
C PHE A 242 25.05 2.50 13.08
N VAL A 243 24.28 2.24 14.12
CA VAL A 243 22.82 2.35 14.08
C VAL A 243 22.40 3.80 13.82
N ASP A 244 22.99 4.76 14.56
CA ASP A 244 22.63 6.17 14.43
C ASP A 244 22.97 6.74 13.05
N GLU A 245 24.16 6.48 12.52
CA GLU A 245 24.53 6.89 11.16
C GLU A 245 23.61 6.25 10.10
N SER A 246 23.29 4.97 10.25
CA SER A 246 22.40 4.29 9.32
C SER A 246 20.97 4.87 9.36
N LYS A 247 20.48 5.25 10.54
CA LYS A 247 19.18 5.92 10.66
C LYS A 247 19.16 7.26 9.92
N VAL A 248 20.22 8.08 10.01
CA VAL A 248 20.32 9.34 9.25
C VAL A 248 20.15 9.09 7.76
N TYR A 249 20.82 8.06 7.22
CA TYR A 249 20.67 7.68 5.83
C TYR A 249 19.25 7.14 5.52
N PHE A 250 18.69 6.30 6.37
CA PHE A 250 17.34 5.78 6.14
C PHE A 250 16.31 6.91 6.07
N TYR A 251 16.40 7.89 6.97
CA TYR A 251 15.53 9.06 6.94
C TYR A 251 15.67 9.85 5.65
N SER A 252 16.90 10.06 5.14
CA SER A 252 17.09 10.79 3.87
C SER A 252 16.40 10.08 2.69
N VAL A 253 16.47 8.74 2.62
CA VAL A 253 15.80 7.95 1.58
C VAL A 253 14.28 7.98 1.75
N PHE A 254 13.78 7.86 2.98
CA PHE A 254 12.34 7.91 3.26
C PHE A 254 11.75 9.30 2.98
N GLU A 255 12.48 10.36 3.30
CA GLU A 255 12.09 11.73 2.95
C GLU A 255 12.04 11.93 1.42
N LYS A 256 13.02 11.43 0.66
CA LYS A 256 12.96 11.42 -0.82
C LYS A 256 11.72 10.67 -1.34
N LEU A 257 11.28 9.62 -0.65
CA LEU A 257 10.08 8.87 -0.97
C LEU A 257 8.78 9.53 -0.46
N ASP A 258 8.83 10.71 0.13
CA ASP A 258 7.66 11.35 0.78
C ASP A 258 6.98 10.43 1.81
N MET A 259 7.77 9.72 2.60
CA MET A 259 7.28 8.84 3.67
C MET A 259 7.55 9.47 5.03
N GLU A 260 6.52 9.55 5.88
CA GLU A 260 6.65 10.00 7.26
C GLU A 260 6.90 8.80 8.17
N ILE A 261 8.17 8.63 8.59
CA ILE A 261 8.59 7.57 9.51
C ILE A 261 9.05 8.19 10.82
N ARG A 262 8.47 7.76 11.93
CA ARG A 262 8.79 8.23 13.27
C ARG A 262 9.89 7.37 13.89
N ASP A 263 10.75 7.96 14.73
CA ASP A 263 11.88 7.24 15.32
C ASP A 263 11.42 6.05 16.20
N GLU A 264 10.29 6.19 16.92
CA GLU A 264 9.70 5.11 17.72
C GLU A 264 9.14 3.93 16.89
N GLU A 265 9.02 4.11 15.57
CA GLU A 265 8.57 3.06 14.63
C GLU A 265 9.76 2.24 14.10
N ILE A 266 10.98 2.77 14.18
CA ILE A 266 12.21 2.05 13.83
C ILE A 266 12.62 1.18 15.02
N VAL A 267 12.35 -0.12 14.91
CA VAL A 267 12.64 -1.11 15.97
C VAL A 267 13.49 -2.21 15.37
N GLY A 268 14.76 -2.25 15.80
CA GLY A 268 15.72 -3.23 15.30
C GLY A 268 15.54 -4.64 15.86
N GLU A 269 16.18 -5.61 15.24
CA GLU A 269 16.28 -6.99 15.75
C GLU A 269 16.84 -7.01 17.20
N SER A 270 17.74 -6.07 17.51
CA SER A 270 18.36 -5.92 18.84
C SER A 270 17.36 -5.66 19.97
N ALA A 271 16.26 -4.97 19.69
CA ALA A 271 15.21 -4.66 20.67
C ALA A 271 14.53 -5.91 21.25
N TYR A 272 14.60 -7.04 20.56
CA TYR A 272 13.98 -8.29 20.99
C TYR A 272 14.95 -9.24 21.70
N ASN A 273 16.25 -8.90 21.80
CA ASN A 273 17.28 -9.76 22.39
C ASN A 273 16.95 -10.24 23.79
N GLU A 274 16.53 -9.33 24.68
CA GLU A 274 16.17 -9.65 26.06
C GLU A 274 14.98 -10.60 26.16
N GLY A 275 14.05 -10.55 25.22
CA GLY A 275 12.85 -11.38 25.18
C GLY A 275 13.05 -12.77 24.55
N MET A 276 14.11 -12.97 23.74
CA MET A 276 14.32 -14.24 23.01
C MET A 276 14.53 -15.45 23.93
N PRO A 277 15.30 -15.38 25.03
CA PRO A 277 15.43 -16.50 25.96
C PRO A 277 14.10 -16.94 26.56
N GLU A 278 13.27 -15.99 26.94
CA GLU A 278 11.94 -16.25 27.48
C GLU A 278 11.00 -16.86 26.42
N THR A 279 11.04 -16.35 25.19
CA THR A 279 10.30 -16.91 24.05
C THR A 279 10.69 -18.38 23.83
N ALA A 280 11.98 -18.70 23.79
CA ALA A 280 12.48 -20.06 23.63
C ALA A 280 12.05 -20.97 24.81
N ARG A 281 12.15 -20.48 26.05
CA ARG A 281 11.72 -21.21 27.24
C ARG A 281 10.24 -21.57 27.18
N ILE A 282 9.37 -20.63 26.85
CA ILE A 282 7.92 -20.88 26.73
C ILE A 282 7.65 -21.95 25.67
N LEU A 283 8.27 -21.87 24.49
CA LEU A 283 8.07 -22.84 23.42
C LEU A 283 8.53 -24.25 23.81
N GLU A 284 9.63 -24.38 24.56
CA GLU A 284 10.13 -25.65 25.06
C GLU A 284 9.22 -26.21 26.16
N GLU A 285 8.81 -25.42 27.16
CA GLU A 285 7.95 -25.84 28.27
C GLU A 285 6.54 -26.23 27.80
N THR A 286 6.01 -25.55 26.79
CA THR A 286 4.70 -25.89 26.21
C THR A 286 4.75 -27.06 25.21
N GLY A 287 5.94 -27.56 24.89
CA GLY A 287 6.14 -28.64 23.93
C GLY A 287 5.90 -28.25 22.47
N VAL A 288 5.77 -26.97 22.17
CA VAL A 288 5.68 -26.45 20.80
C VAL A 288 7.02 -26.60 20.08
N ALA A 289 8.13 -26.37 20.78
CA ALA A 289 9.47 -26.62 20.29
C ALA A 289 10.12 -27.79 21.07
N VAL A 290 10.98 -28.54 20.40
CA VAL A 290 11.68 -29.70 20.97
C VAL A 290 13.17 -29.62 20.69
N ARG A 291 13.99 -30.24 21.56
CA ARG A 291 15.43 -30.37 21.31
C ARG A 291 15.71 -31.44 20.25
N SER A 292 16.42 -31.06 19.21
CA SER A 292 16.89 -31.96 18.14
C SER A 292 18.31 -31.58 17.77
N GLU A 293 19.24 -32.54 17.85
CA GLU A 293 20.66 -32.33 17.57
C GLU A 293 21.31 -31.13 18.30
N GLY A 294 20.85 -30.88 19.54
CA GLY A 294 21.28 -29.77 20.39
C GLY A 294 20.57 -28.44 20.12
N ALA A 295 19.87 -28.26 19.00
CA ALA A 295 19.09 -27.08 18.68
C ALA A 295 17.66 -27.17 19.24
N LEU A 296 17.00 -26.04 19.52
CA LEU A 296 15.57 -25.96 19.82
C LEU A 296 14.83 -25.67 18.52
N VAL A 297 13.93 -26.57 18.10
CA VAL A 297 13.29 -26.54 16.80
C VAL A 297 11.80 -26.81 16.88
N VAL A 298 11.03 -26.27 15.91
CA VAL A 298 9.62 -26.59 15.72
C VAL A 298 9.48 -27.39 14.41
N PHE A 299 8.82 -28.53 14.48
CA PHE A 299 8.51 -29.36 13.30
C PHE A 299 7.06 -29.12 12.83
N PHE A 300 6.86 -29.27 11.52
CA PHE A 300 5.57 -29.10 10.85
C PHE A 300 5.30 -30.32 9.98
N ASP A 301 4.13 -30.94 10.13
CA ASP A 301 3.76 -32.15 9.37
C ASP A 301 3.61 -31.88 7.87
N GLU A 302 3.16 -30.66 7.53
CA GLU A 302 2.85 -30.27 6.15
C GLU A 302 4.00 -29.59 5.41
N ILE A 303 5.12 -29.26 6.11
CA ILE A 303 6.25 -28.55 5.53
C ILE A 303 7.42 -29.50 5.34
N ARG A 304 7.66 -29.85 4.08
CA ARG A 304 8.71 -30.78 3.71
C ARG A 304 9.68 -30.18 2.70
N GLY A 305 10.94 -30.54 2.86
CA GLY A 305 12.02 -30.17 1.94
C GLY A 305 12.04 -31.04 0.67
N LYS A 306 13.06 -30.84 -0.16
CA LYS A 306 13.21 -31.54 -1.45
C LYS A 306 13.30 -33.07 -1.34
N ASP A 307 13.78 -33.58 -0.19
CA ASP A 307 13.96 -35.01 0.04
C ASP A 307 12.87 -35.61 0.93
N ASP A 308 11.70 -34.99 0.94
CA ASP A 308 10.53 -35.33 1.82
C ASP A 308 10.87 -35.34 3.33
N GLN A 309 11.99 -34.74 3.71
CA GLN A 309 12.37 -34.58 5.11
C GLN A 309 11.65 -33.35 5.72
N PRO A 310 11.24 -33.41 7.01
CA PRO A 310 10.68 -32.24 7.70
C PRO A 310 11.68 -31.08 7.69
N VAL A 311 11.20 -29.87 7.36
CA VAL A 311 12.01 -28.64 7.48
C VAL A 311 11.66 -27.99 8.81
N PRO A 312 12.57 -27.98 9.81
CA PRO A 312 12.29 -27.38 11.09
C PRO A 312 12.50 -25.86 11.07
N LEU A 313 11.73 -25.15 11.87
CA LEU A 313 12.03 -23.78 12.25
C LEU A 313 13.01 -23.80 13.43
N ILE A 314 14.22 -23.28 13.21
CA ILE A 314 15.25 -23.24 14.28
C ILE A 314 15.02 -21.99 15.12
N VAL A 315 14.56 -22.18 16.36
CA VAL A 315 14.38 -21.12 17.35
C VAL A 315 15.70 -20.77 18.04
N GLN A 316 16.45 -21.80 18.49
CA GLN A 316 17.76 -21.65 19.09
C GLN A 316 18.74 -22.66 18.50
N LYS A 317 19.91 -22.21 18.10
CA LYS A 317 20.99 -23.05 17.56
C LYS A 317 21.60 -23.93 18.63
N ALA A 318 22.33 -24.96 18.21
CA ALA A 318 23.02 -25.89 19.12
C ALA A 318 24.10 -25.21 19.98
N ASP A 319 24.69 -24.11 19.50
CA ASP A 319 25.65 -23.29 20.26
C ASP A 319 24.99 -22.30 21.27
N GLY A 320 23.66 -22.35 21.39
CA GLY A 320 22.86 -21.47 22.25
C GLY A 320 22.47 -20.13 21.61
N GLY A 321 22.97 -19.81 20.43
CA GLY A 321 22.66 -18.58 19.70
C GLY A 321 21.23 -18.56 19.16
N PHE A 322 20.64 -17.36 19.07
CA PHE A 322 19.33 -17.15 18.46
C PHE A 322 19.47 -16.75 16.99
N GLY A 323 18.43 -16.99 16.19
CA GLY A 323 18.32 -16.57 14.79
C GLY A 323 17.02 -15.80 14.55
N TYR A 324 16.76 -15.47 13.29
CA TYR A 324 15.60 -14.69 12.86
C TYR A 324 14.26 -15.23 13.38
N ALA A 325 14.10 -16.56 13.48
CA ALA A 325 12.86 -17.11 14.02
C ALA A 325 12.58 -16.69 15.45
N ALA A 326 13.60 -16.59 16.30
CA ALA A 326 13.44 -16.18 17.68
C ALA A 326 13.09 -14.69 17.81
N SER A 327 13.75 -13.82 17.02
CA SER A 327 13.43 -12.40 16.99
C SER A 327 12.02 -12.14 16.46
N ASP A 328 11.62 -12.81 15.37
CA ASP A 328 10.27 -12.66 14.81
C ASP A 328 9.18 -13.16 15.77
N LEU A 329 9.38 -14.29 16.41
CA LEU A 329 8.43 -14.82 17.40
C LEU A 329 8.33 -13.90 18.64
N THR A 330 9.45 -13.31 19.09
CA THR A 330 9.48 -12.35 20.18
C THR A 330 8.79 -11.05 19.76
N ALA A 331 8.99 -10.60 18.51
CA ALA A 331 8.31 -9.45 17.93
C ALA A 331 6.78 -9.66 17.88
N ILE A 332 6.31 -10.85 17.50
CA ILE A 332 4.87 -11.18 17.53
C ILE A 332 4.32 -11.05 18.94
N ARG A 333 5.01 -11.59 19.95
CA ARG A 333 4.58 -11.46 21.35
C ARG A 333 4.45 -10.00 21.75
N ASN A 334 5.46 -9.18 21.49
CA ASN A 334 5.43 -7.75 21.78
C ASN A 334 4.26 -7.05 21.07
N ARG A 335 4.06 -7.31 19.78
CA ARG A 335 2.99 -6.67 19.00
C ARG A 335 1.60 -7.02 19.51
N VAL A 336 1.38 -8.26 19.92
CA VAL A 336 0.07 -8.71 20.42
C VAL A 336 -0.12 -8.33 21.89
N GLN A 337 0.87 -8.56 22.75
CA GLN A 337 0.73 -8.39 24.21
C GLN A 337 0.91 -6.94 24.65
N ASP A 338 1.90 -6.22 24.11
CA ASP A 338 2.24 -4.87 24.55
C ASP A 338 1.57 -3.79 23.69
N LEU A 339 1.48 -4.00 22.35
CA LEU A 339 0.85 -3.05 21.44
C LEU A 339 -0.65 -3.32 21.25
N HIS A 340 -1.16 -4.43 21.75
CA HIS A 340 -2.57 -4.86 21.64
C HIS A 340 -3.05 -4.92 20.18
N ALA A 341 -2.18 -5.39 19.29
CA ALA A 341 -2.50 -5.54 17.89
C ALA A 341 -3.54 -6.64 17.67
N THR A 342 -4.57 -6.33 16.89
CA THR A 342 -5.56 -7.29 16.38
C THR A 342 -5.22 -7.77 14.97
N THR A 343 -4.36 -7.02 14.27
CA THR A 343 -3.86 -7.39 12.94
C THR A 343 -2.36 -7.15 12.84
N LEU A 344 -1.64 -8.14 12.35
CA LEU A 344 -0.21 -8.05 12.02
C LEU A 344 -0.06 -8.18 10.50
N LEU A 345 0.45 -7.16 9.84
CA LEU A 345 0.64 -7.12 8.40
C LEU A 345 2.13 -7.00 8.07
N TYR A 346 2.71 -8.05 7.50
CA TYR A 346 4.12 -8.09 7.12
C TYR A 346 4.29 -7.90 5.62
N VAL A 347 4.88 -6.79 5.21
CA VAL A 347 5.14 -6.45 3.80
C VAL A 347 6.58 -6.86 3.46
N VAL A 348 6.75 -8.08 3.01
CA VAL A 348 8.06 -8.72 2.84
C VAL A 348 8.20 -9.38 1.46
N ASP A 349 9.43 -9.69 1.05
CA ASP A 349 9.69 -10.40 -0.19
C ASP A 349 9.02 -11.80 -0.19
N VAL A 350 8.40 -12.18 -1.30
CA VAL A 350 7.73 -13.49 -1.45
C VAL A 350 8.63 -14.67 -1.10
N ARG A 351 9.95 -14.54 -1.23
CA ARG A 351 10.94 -15.55 -0.83
C ARG A 351 10.95 -15.84 0.66
N GLN A 352 10.44 -14.93 1.50
CA GLN A 352 10.32 -15.10 2.95
C GLN A 352 8.98 -15.75 3.37
N SER A 353 8.07 -16.03 2.42
CA SER A 353 6.72 -16.53 2.73
C SER A 353 6.71 -17.86 3.48
N LEU A 354 7.65 -18.77 3.19
CA LEU A 354 7.77 -20.02 3.93
C LEU A 354 8.20 -19.79 5.39
N HIS A 355 9.15 -18.89 5.60
CA HIS A 355 9.60 -18.51 6.94
C HIS A 355 8.42 -17.96 7.78
N PHE A 356 7.70 -16.96 7.26
CA PHE A 356 6.56 -16.38 7.99
C PHE A 356 5.40 -17.37 8.18
N LYS A 357 5.18 -18.28 7.22
CA LYS A 357 4.21 -19.37 7.42
C LYS A 357 4.57 -20.21 8.66
N MET A 358 5.84 -20.58 8.81
CA MET A 358 6.32 -21.36 9.97
C MET A 358 6.26 -20.51 11.27
N VAL A 359 6.65 -19.25 11.23
CA VAL A 359 6.61 -18.34 12.38
C VAL A 359 5.18 -18.15 12.88
N PHE A 360 4.23 -17.86 11.98
CA PHE A 360 2.81 -17.68 12.37
C PHE A 360 2.20 -18.96 12.91
N GLU A 361 2.49 -20.10 12.30
CA GLU A 361 2.00 -21.39 12.81
C GLU A 361 2.56 -21.72 14.19
N THR A 362 3.85 -21.44 14.42
CA THR A 362 4.48 -21.58 15.75
C THR A 362 3.81 -20.67 16.77
N ALA A 363 3.56 -19.41 16.42
CA ALA A 363 2.91 -18.44 17.29
C ALA A 363 1.44 -18.84 17.63
N ARG A 364 0.71 -19.44 16.68
CA ARG A 364 -0.63 -20.01 16.94
C ARG A 364 -0.58 -21.19 17.90
N ARG A 365 0.34 -22.14 17.69
CA ARG A 365 0.53 -23.29 18.60
C ARG A 365 0.93 -22.86 20.01
N ALA A 366 1.68 -21.76 20.12
CA ALA A 366 2.05 -21.16 21.40
C ALA A 366 0.93 -20.32 22.05
N GLY A 367 -0.23 -20.15 21.38
CA GLY A 367 -1.34 -19.34 21.88
C GLY A 367 -1.10 -17.82 21.82
N TRP A 368 -0.06 -17.36 21.10
CA TRP A 368 0.22 -15.92 20.93
C TRP A 368 -0.61 -15.27 19.83
N LEU A 369 -1.02 -16.03 18.82
CA LEU A 369 -2.00 -15.62 17.81
C LEU A 369 -3.31 -16.36 18.06
N GLY A 370 -4.17 -15.81 18.94
CA GLY A 370 -5.52 -16.29 19.19
C GLY A 370 -6.48 -16.02 18.03
N ASP A 371 -7.73 -16.48 18.15
CA ASP A 371 -8.76 -16.32 17.10
C ASP A 371 -9.09 -14.85 16.80
N GLU A 372 -8.84 -13.94 17.75
CA GLU A 372 -9.06 -12.50 17.63
C GLU A 372 -7.91 -11.77 16.93
N VAL A 373 -6.76 -12.42 16.68
CA VAL A 373 -5.59 -11.82 16.05
C VAL A 373 -5.31 -12.45 14.70
N THR A 374 -5.30 -11.63 13.67
CA THR A 374 -4.94 -12.07 12.32
C THR A 374 -3.50 -11.66 11.99
N ALA A 375 -2.76 -12.57 11.33
CA ALA A 375 -1.41 -12.28 10.82
C ALA A 375 -1.36 -12.57 9.32
N HIS A 376 -0.98 -11.57 8.54
CA HIS A 376 -0.92 -11.62 7.10
C HIS A 376 0.51 -11.43 6.61
N ASN A 377 0.96 -12.32 5.72
CA ASN A 377 2.18 -12.14 4.96
C ASN A 377 1.83 -11.58 3.57
N MET A 378 2.11 -10.30 3.37
CA MET A 378 2.02 -9.62 2.08
C MET A 378 3.32 -9.84 1.31
N GLY A 379 3.44 -11.01 0.68
CA GLY A 379 4.58 -11.32 -0.18
C GLY A 379 4.56 -10.48 -1.45
N TYR A 380 5.58 -9.66 -1.67
CA TYR A 380 5.72 -8.92 -2.93
C TYR A 380 6.73 -9.59 -3.87
N GLY A 381 6.48 -9.42 -5.20
CA GLY A 381 7.32 -9.93 -6.26
C GLY A 381 8.58 -9.09 -6.49
N THR A 382 9.32 -9.41 -7.54
CA THR A 382 10.62 -8.84 -7.87
C THR A 382 10.50 -7.67 -8.85
N VAL A 383 11.32 -6.64 -8.67
CA VAL A 383 11.53 -5.59 -9.69
C VAL A 383 12.50 -6.14 -10.76
N LEU A 384 12.05 -6.15 -12.00
CA LEU A 384 12.78 -6.71 -13.13
C LEU A 384 13.36 -5.60 -14.02
N GLY A 385 14.51 -5.85 -14.61
CA GLY A 385 15.06 -5.03 -15.67
C GLY A 385 14.40 -5.30 -17.03
N ALA A 386 14.83 -4.58 -18.05
CA ALA A 386 14.35 -4.74 -19.42
C ALA A 386 14.53 -6.16 -19.97
N ASP A 387 15.54 -6.89 -19.49
CA ASP A 387 15.85 -8.26 -19.85
C ASP A 387 14.99 -9.31 -19.12
N GLY A 388 14.07 -8.89 -18.25
CA GLY A 388 13.21 -9.75 -17.46
C GLY A 388 13.91 -10.48 -16.30
N LYS A 389 15.13 -10.07 -15.95
CA LYS A 389 15.86 -10.54 -14.78
C LYS A 389 15.77 -9.53 -13.65
N PRO A 390 16.11 -9.91 -12.39
CA PRO A 390 16.16 -8.94 -11.28
C PRO A 390 16.98 -7.70 -11.66
N PHE A 391 16.44 -6.53 -11.38
CA PHE A 391 17.01 -5.24 -11.79
C PHE A 391 18.40 -5.04 -11.18
N LYS A 392 19.41 -4.86 -12.02
CA LYS A 392 20.82 -4.74 -11.65
C LYS A 392 21.52 -3.69 -12.51
N THR A 393 22.64 -3.16 -12.02
CA THR A 393 23.55 -2.34 -12.79
C THR A 393 24.19 -3.14 -13.94
N ARG A 394 24.79 -2.46 -14.92
CA ARG A 394 25.56 -3.12 -16.00
C ARG A 394 26.73 -3.98 -15.49
N ALA A 395 27.27 -3.65 -14.32
CA ALA A 395 28.31 -4.44 -13.64
C ALA A 395 27.76 -5.66 -12.89
N GLY A 396 26.41 -5.86 -12.87
CA GLY A 396 25.76 -6.98 -12.19
C GLY A 396 25.49 -6.74 -10.71
N GLU A 397 25.77 -5.55 -10.19
CA GLU A 397 25.48 -5.14 -8.81
C GLU A 397 24.02 -4.71 -8.64
N THR A 398 23.51 -4.75 -7.42
CA THR A 398 22.17 -4.25 -7.10
C THR A 398 22.16 -2.71 -7.23
N VAL A 399 21.11 -2.16 -7.86
CA VAL A 399 20.98 -0.71 -8.04
C VAL A 399 20.66 -0.06 -6.69
N ARG A 400 21.39 0.98 -6.34
CA ARG A 400 21.10 1.80 -5.16
C ARG A 400 19.75 2.49 -5.34
N LEU A 401 18.95 2.48 -4.27
CA LEU A 401 17.62 3.08 -4.32
C LEU A 401 17.70 4.59 -4.58
N GLU A 402 18.63 5.25 -3.93
CA GLU A 402 18.83 6.69 -4.04
C GLU A 402 19.18 7.14 -5.47
N ASP A 403 20.14 6.46 -6.12
CA ASP A 403 20.53 6.75 -7.51
C ASP A 403 19.34 6.61 -8.47
N LEU A 404 18.48 5.61 -8.21
CA LEU A 404 17.28 5.35 -9.00
C LEU A 404 16.25 6.48 -8.84
N LEU A 405 16.04 6.96 -7.61
CA LEU A 405 15.12 8.07 -7.32
C LEU A 405 15.63 9.37 -7.94
N ASP A 406 16.93 9.65 -7.84
CA ASP A 406 17.54 10.84 -8.44
C ASP A 406 17.45 10.82 -9.98
N GLU A 407 17.65 9.66 -10.61
CA GLU A 407 17.44 9.51 -12.06
C GLU A 407 15.97 9.76 -12.46
N ALA A 408 15.01 9.27 -11.66
CA ALA A 408 13.59 9.51 -11.90
C ALA A 408 13.25 11.01 -11.84
N VAL A 409 13.79 11.73 -10.85
CA VAL A 409 13.61 13.18 -10.70
C VAL A 409 14.24 13.93 -11.88
N GLN A 410 15.43 13.56 -12.31
CA GLN A 410 16.10 14.19 -13.46
C GLN A 410 15.31 14.01 -14.76
N ARG A 411 14.74 12.82 -15.01
CA ARG A 411 13.89 12.57 -16.18
C ARG A 411 12.58 13.36 -16.10
N ALA A 412 11.95 13.40 -14.92
CA ALA A 412 10.76 14.20 -14.69
C ALA A 412 11.02 15.70 -14.92
N ALA A 413 12.20 16.23 -14.55
CA ALA A 413 12.57 17.61 -14.79
C ALA A 413 12.57 17.96 -16.30
N GLN A 414 12.98 17.04 -17.17
CA GLN A 414 12.91 17.24 -18.62
C GLN A 414 11.46 17.36 -19.09
N VAL A 415 10.58 16.46 -18.62
CA VAL A 415 9.15 16.48 -18.96
C VAL A 415 8.47 17.77 -18.48
N VAL A 416 8.76 18.20 -17.24
CA VAL A 416 8.22 19.44 -16.67
C VAL A 416 8.66 20.67 -17.47
N ARG A 417 9.96 20.79 -17.83
CA ARG A 417 10.49 21.91 -18.64
C ARG A 417 9.83 22.02 -20.02
N GLU A 418 9.53 20.89 -20.65
CA GLU A 418 8.87 20.87 -21.97
C GLU A 418 7.44 21.40 -21.91
N LYS A 419 6.74 21.20 -20.80
CA LYS A 419 5.31 21.52 -20.64
C LYS A 419 5.05 22.86 -19.97
N ALA A 420 5.85 23.23 -19.00
CA ALA A 420 5.65 24.42 -18.16
C ALA A 420 6.68 25.51 -18.45
N ARG A 421 6.38 26.36 -19.45
CA ARG A 421 7.27 27.43 -19.91
C ARG A 421 7.40 28.62 -18.94
N ASP A 422 6.50 28.73 -17.98
CA ASP A 422 6.36 29.88 -17.09
C ASP A 422 6.87 29.61 -15.65
N LEU A 423 7.54 28.46 -15.42
CA LEU A 423 8.09 28.10 -14.12
C LEU A 423 9.54 28.52 -13.97
N THR A 424 9.92 28.93 -12.76
CA THR A 424 11.31 29.13 -12.37
C THR A 424 12.04 27.79 -12.26
N GLU A 425 13.39 27.80 -12.24
CA GLU A 425 14.15 26.55 -12.11
C GLU A 425 13.88 25.84 -10.76
N ASP A 426 13.72 26.60 -9.67
CA ASP A 426 13.38 26.04 -8.35
C ASP A 426 12.00 25.36 -8.37
N GLU A 427 10.99 25.98 -9.01
CA GLU A 427 9.67 25.38 -9.20
C GLU A 427 9.73 24.14 -10.09
N ILE A 428 10.60 24.13 -11.10
CA ILE A 428 10.83 22.95 -11.96
C ILE A 428 11.40 21.79 -11.12
N GLN A 429 12.40 22.05 -10.29
CA GLN A 429 13.01 21.02 -9.44
C GLN A 429 12.02 20.47 -8.41
N GLU A 430 11.26 21.34 -7.75
CA GLU A 430 10.21 20.90 -6.82
C GLU A 430 9.17 20.00 -7.51
N ARG A 431 8.68 20.39 -8.70
CA ARG A 431 7.72 19.59 -9.44
C ARG A 431 8.31 18.32 -10.02
N ALA A 432 9.56 18.38 -10.43
CA ALA A 432 10.29 17.21 -10.90
C ALA A 432 10.42 16.14 -9.81
N ALA A 433 10.66 16.55 -8.55
CA ALA A 433 10.65 15.64 -7.42
C ALA A 433 9.25 15.01 -7.24
N GLN A 434 8.18 15.83 -7.20
CA GLN A 434 6.81 15.35 -7.06
C GLN A 434 6.39 14.38 -8.18
N VAL A 435 6.80 14.67 -9.42
CA VAL A 435 6.47 13.86 -10.60
C VAL A 435 7.33 12.60 -10.67
N GLY A 436 8.64 12.70 -10.48
CA GLY A 436 9.57 11.58 -10.58
C GLY A 436 9.35 10.54 -9.49
N ILE A 437 9.24 10.98 -8.24
CA ILE A 437 8.95 10.08 -7.11
C ILE A 437 7.55 9.47 -7.25
N GLY A 438 6.55 10.28 -7.61
CA GLY A 438 5.20 9.80 -7.89
C GLY A 438 5.17 8.73 -8.98
N ALA A 439 5.97 8.88 -10.04
CA ALA A 439 6.05 7.90 -11.13
C ALA A 439 6.61 6.55 -10.67
N VAL A 440 7.65 6.56 -9.85
CA VAL A 440 8.24 5.34 -9.28
C VAL A 440 7.25 4.66 -8.34
N LYS A 441 6.61 5.40 -7.41
CA LYS A 441 5.60 4.87 -6.48
C LYS A 441 4.41 4.26 -7.23
N TYR A 442 3.88 4.97 -8.22
CA TYR A 442 2.72 4.51 -8.97
C TYR A 442 2.99 3.25 -9.77
N ALA A 443 4.14 3.13 -10.41
CA ALA A 443 4.51 1.94 -11.18
C ALA A 443 4.51 0.67 -10.31
N ASP A 444 4.93 0.80 -9.07
CA ASP A 444 4.84 -0.29 -8.09
C ASP A 444 3.39 -0.54 -7.66
N LEU A 445 2.68 0.52 -7.23
CA LEU A 445 1.34 0.43 -6.64
C LEU A 445 0.23 0.11 -7.64
N SER A 446 0.41 0.37 -8.93
CA SER A 446 -0.53 -0.05 -9.99
C SER A 446 -0.41 -1.53 -10.33
N THR A 447 0.67 -2.18 -9.90
CA THR A 447 0.87 -3.63 -10.04
C THR A 447 0.40 -4.35 -8.78
N SER A 448 -0.30 -5.50 -8.97
CA SER A 448 -0.64 -6.35 -7.80
C SER A 448 0.62 -6.72 -7.02
N PRO A 449 0.62 -6.59 -5.68
CA PRO A 449 1.83 -6.82 -4.87
C PRO A 449 2.55 -8.13 -5.16
N SER A 450 1.83 -9.23 -5.35
CA SER A 450 2.41 -10.57 -5.60
C SER A 450 3.04 -10.74 -6.99
N ARG A 451 2.85 -9.79 -7.91
CA ARG A 451 3.40 -9.86 -9.26
C ARG A 451 4.74 -9.14 -9.36
N ASP A 452 5.61 -9.66 -10.23
CA ASP A 452 6.80 -8.95 -10.69
C ASP A 452 6.40 -7.83 -11.66
N TYR A 453 7.19 -6.75 -11.72
CA TYR A 453 7.04 -5.73 -12.75
C TYR A 453 8.39 -5.30 -13.33
N LYS A 454 8.37 -4.76 -14.55
CA LYS A 454 9.56 -4.22 -15.21
C LYS A 454 9.72 -2.75 -14.84
N PHE A 455 10.93 -2.40 -14.41
CA PHE A 455 11.32 -1.03 -14.15
C PHE A 455 11.76 -0.36 -15.44
N ASP A 456 10.98 0.62 -15.90
CA ASP A 456 11.24 1.41 -17.11
C ASP A 456 10.90 2.87 -16.85
N LEU A 457 11.91 3.68 -16.53
CA LEU A 457 11.75 5.10 -16.20
C LEU A 457 11.13 5.91 -17.34
N ASP A 458 11.44 5.61 -18.59
CA ASP A 458 10.88 6.34 -19.73
C ASP A 458 9.36 6.13 -19.83
N GLN A 459 8.93 4.91 -19.57
CA GLN A 459 7.49 4.61 -19.51
C GLN A 459 6.84 5.23 -18.27
N MET A 460 7.49 5.15 -17.10
CA MET A 460 6.94 5.65 -15.82
C MET A 460 6.68 7.15 -15.83
N VAL A 461 7.58 7.96 -16.43
CA VAL A 461 7.42 9.42 -16.53
C VAL A 461 6.62 9.87 -17.75
N SER A 462 6.05 8.95 -18.52
CA SER A 462 5.23 9.26 -19.70
C SER A 462 3.92 9.96 -19.31
N LEU A 463 3.54 10.96 -20.10
CA LEU A 463 2.23 11.63 -20.01
C LEU A 463 1.07 10.78 -20.56
N ASN A 464 1.35 9.64 -21.16
CA ASN A 464 0.35 8.76 -21.76
C ASN A 464 0.42 7.38 -21.11
N GLY A 465 -0.74 6.74 -20.97
CA GLY A 465 -0.86 5.42 -20.38
C GLY A 465 -1.13 5.45 -18.88
N ASP A 466 -1.00 4.29 -18.26
CA ASP A 466 -1.28 4.10 -16.83
C ASP A 466 -0.07 4.53 -15.99
N THR A 467 0.04 5.85 -15.75
CA THR A 467 1.14 6.49 -15.03
C THR A 467 0.63 7.55 -14.07
N SER A 468 1.36 7.83 -12.98
CA SER A 468 1.01 8.95 -12.08
C SER A 468 1.07 10.29 -12.80
N VAL A 469 1.98 10.44 -13.76
CA VAL A 469 2.15 11.68 -14.53
C VAL A 469 0.87 12.01 -15.30
N TYR A 470 0.19 11.02 -15.86
CA TYR A 470 -1.11 11.19 -16.47
C TYR A 470 -2.17 11.67 -15.46
N LEU A 471 -2.20 11.10 -14.26
CA LEU A 471 -3.11 11.51 -13.19
C LEU A 471 -2.83 12.93 -12.69
N GLN A 472 -1.55 13.24 -12.45
CA GLN A 472 -1.10 14.56 -12.00
C GLN A 472 -1.40 15.64 -13.06
N TYR A 473 -1.22 15.31 -14.34
CA TYR A 473 -1.58 16.18 -15.44
C TYR A 473 -3.08 16.43 -15.52
N ALA A 474 -3.91 15.40 -15.36
CA ALA A 474 -5.37 15.56 -15.29
C ALA A 474 -5.77 16.49 -14.13
N TYR A 475 -5.19 16.30 -12.94
CA TYR A 475 -5.40 17.17 -11.78
C TYR A 475 -5.00 18.63 -12.08
N ALA A 476 -3.78 18.88 -12.56
CA ALA A 476 -3.30 20.22 -12.88
C ALA A 476 -4.17 20.93 -13.94
N ARG A 477 -4.66 20.18 -14.92
CA ARG A 477 -5.59 20.67 -15.94
C ARG A 477 -6.92 21.12 -15.33
N ILE A 478 -7.49 20.35 -14.41
CA ILE A 478 -8.70 20.72 -13.68
C ILE A 478 -8.46 22.02 -12.90
N GLN A 479 -7.36 22.10 -12.15
CA GLN A 479 -7.01 23.31 -11.40
C GLN A 479 -6.90 24.55 -12.31
N SER A 480 -6.38 24.38 -13.54
CA SER A 480 -6.35 25.46 -14.52
C SER A 480 -7.74 25.90 -14.97
N ILE A 481 -8.69 24.97 -15.13
CA ILE A 481 -10.09 25.30 -15.49
C ILE A 481 -10.77 26.05 -14.35
N LEU A 482 -10.63 25.57 -13.12
CA LEU A 482 -11.20 26.22 -11.92
C LEU A 482 -10.67 27.65 -11.75
N ARG A 483 -9.38 27.89 -11.96
CA ARG A 483 -8.79 29.24 -11.96
C ARG A 483 -9.35 30.16 -13.05
N LYS A 484 -9.69 29.60 -14.23
CA LYS A 484 -10.25 30.36 -15.36
C LYS A 484 -11.76 30.58 -15.28
N ALA A 485 -12.43 29.99 -14.30
CA ALA A 485 -13.90 30.09 -14.17
C ALA A 485 -14.41 31.51 -13.86
N GLY A 486 -13.54 32.45 -13.44
CA GLY A 486 -13.91 33.83 -13.16
C GLY A 486 -14.86 33.92 -11.96
N GLU A 487 -16.08 34.45 -12.19
CA GLU A 487 -17.12 34.58 -11.16
C GLU A 487 -17.97 33.32 -10.98
N ALA A 488 -17.96 32.41 -11.95
CA ALA A 488 -18.72 31.15 -11.85
C ALA A 488 -18.16 30.28 -10.70
N ARG A 489 -19.06 29.65 -9.96
CA ARG A 489 -18.71 28.78 -8.83
C ARG A 489 -19.22 27.37 -9.05
N PRO A 490 -18.48 26.34 -8.61
CA PRO A 490 -19.00 24.98 -8.60
C PRO A 490 -20.30 24.89 -7.79
N ALA A 491 -21.36 24.39 -8.41
CA ALA A 491 -22.64 24.12 -7.76
C ALA A 491 -23.33 22.91 -8.38
N ALA A 492 -23.92 22.06 -7.54
CA ALA A 492 -24.67 20.90 -7.98
C ALA A 492 -26.09 21.30 -8.39
N HIS A 493 -26.52 20.88 -9.57
CA HIS A 493 -27.84 21.15 -10.14
C HIS A 493 -28.57 19.83 -10.46
N PRO A 494 -29.26 19.22 -9.46
CA PRO A 494 -29.93 17.91 -9.64
C PRO A 494 -31.11 17.93 -10.61
N GLU A 495 -31.60 19.12 -10.98
CA GLU A 495 -32.67 19.31 -11.95
C GLU A 495 -32.18 19.19 -13.41
N LEU A 496 -30.89 19.19 -13.66
CA LEU A 496 -30.32 19.10 -15.00
C LEU A 496 -30.28 17.64 -15.50
N GLU A 497 -30.60 17.48 -16.76
CA GLU A 497 -30.29 16.25 -17.50
C GLU A 497 -28.78 16.17 -17.78
N LEU A 498 -28.17 15.04 -17.49
CA LEU A 498 -26.74 14.85 -17.65
C LEU A 498 -26.41 14.29 -19.04
N HIS A 499 -25.38 14.82 -19.68
CA HIS A 499 -24.80 14.21 -20.87
C HIS A 499 -24.21 12.84 -20.49
N GLU A 500 -24.16 11.91 -21.44
CA GLU A 500 -23.61 10.54 -21.24
C GLU A 500 -22.22 10.54 -20.56
N ALA A 501 -21.33 11.45 -20.98
CA ALA A 501 -20.00 11.58 -20.39
C ALA A 501 -20.03 12.15 -18.95
N GLU A 502 -20.98 13.05 -18.63
CA GLU A 502 -21.20 13.54 -17.26
C GLU A 502 -21.72 12.42 -16.36
N ARG A 503 -22.64 11.59 -16.86
CA ARG A 503 -23.17 10.41 -16.15
C ARG A 503 -22.07 9.40 -15.86
N ALA A 504 -21.29 9.03 -16.86
CA ALA A 504 -20.21 8.05 -16.71
C ALA A 504 -19.17 8.50 -15.66
N LEU A 505 -18.78 9.79 -15.71
CA LEU A 505 -17.89 10.39 -14.71
C LEU A 505 -18.55 10.40 -13.33
N GLY A 506 -19.81 10.83 -13.21
CA GLY A 506 -20.53 10.92 -11.95
C GLY A 506 -20.70 9.57 -11.26
N LEU A 507 -21.10 8.56 -12.00
CA LEU A 507 -21.22 7.21 -11.47
C LEU A 507 -19.87 6.60 -11.04
N HIS A 508 -18.77 6.96 -11.70
CA HIS A 508 -17.43 6.51 -11.29
C HIS A 508 -16.97 7.25 -10.03
N LEU A 509 -17.22 8.56 -9.93
CA LEU A 509 -16.94 9.34 -8.71
C LEU A 509 -17.70 8.79 -7.50
N ASP A 510 -18.94 8.32 -7.69
CA ASP A 510 -19.72 7.67 -6.63
C ASP A 510 -19.04 6.43 -6.03
N ALA A 511 -18.31 5.68 -6.83
CA ALA A 511 -17.65 4.44 -6.40
C ALA A 511 -16.36 4.66 -5.57
N PHE A 512 -15.90 5.91 -5.39
CA PHE A 512 -14.63 6.19 -4.70
C PHE A 512 -14.58 5.62 -3.28
N GLY A 513 -15.63 5.87 -2.49
CA GLY A 513 -15.71 5.45 -1.11
C GLY A 513 -15.59 3.94 -0.96
N ASP A 514 -16.38 3.21 -1.74
CA ASP A 514 -16.38 1.75 -1.75
C ASP A 514 -15.03 1.19 -2.21
N THR A 515 -14.43 1.81 -3.25
CA THR A 515 -13.12 1.38 -3.78
C THR A 515 -12.01 1.52 -2.75
N VAL A 516 -11.93 2.65 -2.03
CA VAL A 516 -10.91 2.87 -0.99
C VAL A 516 -11.11 1.87 0.15
N PHE A 517 -12.36 1.69 0.60
CA PHE A 517 -12.68 0.76 1.69
C PHE A 517 -12.33 -0.69 1.32
N GLU A 518 -12.68 -1.13 0.11
CA GLU A 518 -12.36 -2.47 -0.40
C GLU A 518 -10.84 -2.65 -0.58
N ALA A 519 -10.15 -1.65 -1.17
CA ALA A 519 -8.70 -1.69 -1.36
C ALA A 519 -7.94 -1.80 -0.02
N ALA A 520 -8.40 -1.10 1.03
CA ALA A 520 -7.86 -1.22 2.37
C ALA A 520 -8.14 -2.60 2.99
N ALA A 521 -9.39 -3.09 2.91
CA ALA A 521 -9.80 -4.37 3.48
C ALA A 521 -9.09 -5.58 2.83
N GLU A 522 -8.76 -5.49 1.54
CA GLU A 522 -8.07 -6.55 0.79
C GLU A 522 -6.55 -6.34 0.71
N TYR A 523 -6.02 -5.30 1.33
CA TYR A 523 -4.60 -4.92 1.23
C TYR A 523 -4.13 -4.78 -0.22
N ALA A 524 -4.95 -4.13 -1.07
CA ALA A 524 -4.82 -4.13 -2.52
C ALA A 524 -4.71 -2.70 -3.10
N PRO A 525 -3.58 -1.97 -2.90
CA PRO A 525 -3.43 -0.59 -3.37
C PRO A 525 -3.60 -0.44 -4.89
N HIS A 526 -3.30 -1.50 -5.65
CA HIS A 526 -3.49 -1.52 -7.11
C HIS A 526 -4.96 -1.34 -7.54
N LYS A 527 -5.94 -1.67 -6.71
CA LYS A 527 -7.35 -1.40 -6.98
C LYS A 527 -7.63 0.10 -6.97
N LEU A 528 -7.07 0.83 -5.99
CA LEU A 528 -7.18 2.28 -5.95
C LEU A 528 -6.44 2.93 -7.12
N ALA A 529 -5.24 2.47 -7.48
CA ALA A 529 -4.50 2.96 -8.64
C ALA A 529 -5.30 2.78 -9.94
N ALA A 530 -5.88 1.60 -10.18
CA ALA A 530 -6.72 1.33 -11.34
C ALA A 530 -7.98 2.22 -11.38
N TYR A 531 -8.61 2.45 -10.23
CA TYR A 531 -9.73 3.38 -10.11
C TYR A 531 -9.35 4.81 -10.52
N LEU A 532 -8.21 5.31 -10.03
CA LEU A 532 -7.74 6.67 -10.35
C LEU A 532 -7.41 6.83 -11.83
N TYR A 533 -6.80 5.83 -12.44
CA TYR A 533 -6.55 5.83 -13.88
C TYR A 533 -7.85 5.90 -14.69
N GLN A 534 -8.83 5.09 -14.33
CA GLN A 534 -10.15 5.12 -14.96
C GLN A 534 -10.85 6.47 -14.74
N LEU A 535 -10.74 7.07 -13.55
CA LEU A 535 -11.28 8.39 -13.25
C LEU A 535 -10.68 9.47 -14.17
N ALA A 536 -9.37 9.51 -14.31
CA ALA A 536 -8.68 10.45 -15.19
C ALA A 536 -9.07 10.25 -16.68
N SER A 537 -9.26 9.01 -17.11
CA SER A 537 -9.70 8.65 -18.46
C SER A 537 -11.14 9.13 -18.74
N LEU A 538 -12.06 8.89 -17.80
CA LEU A 538 -13.44 9.36 -17.90
C LEU A 538 -13.52 10.90 -17.86
N TYR A 539 -12.70 11.53 -17.01
CA TYR A 539 -12.59 12.98 -16.98
C TYR A 539 -12.10 13.54 -18.33
N THR A 540 -11.12 12.90 -18.96
CA THR A 540 -10.65 13.32 -20.30
C THR A 540 -11.79 13.25 -21.32
N THR A 541 -12.58 12.18 -21.32
CA THR A 541 -13.75 12.03 -22.19
C THR A 541 -14.82 13.08 -21.90
N PHE A 542 -15.10 13.36 -20.63
CA PHE A 542 -16.00 14.44 -20.21
C PHE A 542 -15.52 15.79 -20.71
N TYR A 543 -14.25 16.12 -20.51
CA TYR A 543 -13.67 17.40 -20.91
C TYR A 543 -13.77 17.63 -22.42
N ASP A 544 -13.58 16.60 -23.23
CA ASP A 544 -13.61 16.68 -24.69
C ASP A 544 -15.05 16.83 -25.23
N LYS A 545 -16.02 16.16 -24.59
CA LYS A 545 -17.42 16.17 -25.05
C LYS A 545 -18.28 17.26 -24.42
N CYS A 546 -17.95 17.74 -23.22
CA CYS A 546 -18.73 18.67 -22.44
C CYS A 546 -17.95 19.96 -22.16
N PRO A 547 -18.03 21.00 -23.03
CA PRO A 547 -17.33 22.26 -22.80
C PRO A 547 -17.71 22.89 -21.46
N VAL A 548 -16.77 22.95 -20.50
CA VAL A 548 -17.08 23.39 -19.12
C VAL A 548 -17.48 24.86 -19.05
N LEU A 549 -16.60 25.76 -19.49
CA LEU A 549 -16.79 27.21 -19.41
C LEU A 549 -17.64 27.81 -20.56
N LYS A 550 -18.03 26.99 -21.51
CA LYS A 550 -18.81 27.39 -22.71
C LYS A 550 -20.09 26.56 -22.83
N ALA A 551 -20.65 26.10 -21.71
CA ALA A 551 -21.95 25.44 -21.70
C ALA A 551 -23.09 26.42 -22.06
N GLU A 552 -24.24 25.88 -22.41
CA GLU A 552 -25.39 26.67 -22.95
C GLU A 552 -26.04 27.56 -21.87
N THR A 553 -26.03 27.09 -20.62
CA THR A 553 -26.65 27.84 -19.50
C THR A 553 -25.67 28.02 -18.34
N PRO A 554 -25.84 29.07 -17.49
CA PRO A 554 -25.04 29.25 -16.29
C PRO A 554 -25.08 28.03 -15.36
N GLN A 555 -26.23 27.41 -15.17
CA GLN A 555 -26.40 26.21 -14.34
C GLN A 555 -25.59 25.02 -14.87
N GLN A 556 -25.53 24.84 -16.19
CA GLN A 556 -24.66 23.81 -16.77
C GLN A 556 -23.17 24.11 -16.54
N VAL A 557 -22.76 25.39 -16.62
CA VAL A 557 -21.37 25.79 -16.29
C VAL A 557 -21.07 25.44 -14.83
N GLU A 558 -21.94 25.82 -13.89
CA GLU A 558 -21.79 25.57 -12.45
C GLU A 558 -21.74 24.06 -12.14
N ASN A 559 -22.64 23.26 -12.75
CA ASN A 559 -22.68 21.81 -12.57
C ASN A 559 -21.43 21.10 -13.14
N ARG A 560 -20.92 21.56 -14.29
CA ARG A 560 -19.66 21.04 -14.87
C ARG A 560 -18.44 21.45 -14.06
N LEU A 561 -18.42 22.66 -13.50
CA LEU A 561 -17.39 23.07 -12.53
C LEU A 561 -17.47 22.24 -11.25
N PHE A 562 -18.66 21.90 -10.77
CA PHE A 562 -18.85 21.00 -9.63
C PHE A 562 -18.26 19.60 -9.91
N LEU A 563 -18.50 19.02 -11.09
CA LEU A 563 -17.89 17.75 -11.48
C LEU A 563 -16.36 17.86 -11.58
N CYS A 564 -15.84 18.98 -12.10
CA CYS A 564 -14.41 19.27 -12.12
C CYS A 564 -13.82 19.32 -10.70
N ASP A 565 -14.40 20.09 -9.78
CA ASP A 565 -13.91 20.24 -8.40
C ASP A 565 -13.92 18.89 -7.66
N LEU A 566 -15.02 18.15 -7.75
CA LEU A 566 -15.10 16.82 -7.13
C LEU A 566 -14.08 15.84 -7.73
N THR A 567 -13.88 15.86 -9.05
CA THR A 567 -12.86 15.03 -9.70
C THR A 567 -11.46 15.39 -9.22
N ALA A 568 -11.13 16.69 -9.11
CA ALA A 568 -9.83 17.14 -8.60
C ALA A 568 -9.60 16.66 -7.17
N ARG A 569 -10.58 16.82 -6.29
CA ARG A 569 -10.50 16.37 -4.88
C ARG A 569 -10.34 14.85 -4.78
N THR A 570 -11.06 14.10 -5.62
CA THR A 570 -10.99 12.64 -5.65
C THR A 570 -9.61 12.16 -6.13
N LEU A 571 -9.07 12.77 -7.21
CA LEU A 571 -7.72 12.48 -7.69
C LEU A 571 -6.67 12.83 -6.62
N HIS A 572 -6.78 14.01 -6.02
CA HIS A 572 -5.87 14.45 -4.96
C HIS A 572 -5.89 13.49 -3.77
N ARG A 573 -7.07 13.19 -3.24
CA ARG A 573 -7.22 12.28 -2.09
C ARG A 573 -6.73 10.87 -2.41
N GLY A 574 -7.13 10.32 -3.55
CA GLY A 574 -6.71 8.98 -3.95
C GLY A 574 -5.20 8.86 -4.17
N MET A 575 -4.57 9.85 -4.82
CA MET A 575 -3.11 9.89 -4.97
C MET A 575 -2.40 10.07 -3.61
N ALA A 576 -2.93 10.91 -2.73
CA ALA A 576 -2.37 11.08 -1.37
C ALA A 576 -2.41 9.77 -0.56
N LEU A 577 -3.47 8.97 -0.68
CA LEU A 577 -3.56 7.64 -0.06
C LEU A 577 -2.53 6.64 -0.62
N LEU A 578 -2.04 6.87 -1.82
CA LEU A 578 -0.93 6.14 -2.44
C LEU A 578 0.44 6.81 -2.17
N GLY A 579 0.50 7.84 -1.33
CA GLY A 579 1.72 8.59 -1.03
C GLY A 579 2.25 9.38 -2.23
N ILE A 580 1.39 9.81 -3.16
CA ILE A 580 1.78 10.54 -4.39
C ILE A 580 1.29 11.98 -4.29
N ARG A 581 2.19 12.95 -4.46
CA ARG A 581 1.87 14.36 -4.46
C ARG A 581 1.21 14.82 -5.76
N THR A 582 0.38 15.86 -5.66
CA THR A 582 -0.38 16.43 -6.78
C THR A 582 0.01 17.88 -7.00
N PRO A 583 0.88 18.19 -7.97
CA PRO A 583 1.22 19.58 -8.29
C PRO A 583 0.02 20.30 -8.94
N GLU A 584 -0.25 21.54 -8.52
CA GLU A 584 -1.35 22.34 -9.09
C GLU A 584 -1.05 22.86 -10.51
N ARG A 585 0.21 22.83 -10.91
CA ARG A 585 0.70 23.23 -12.24
C ARG A 585 1.75 22.23 -12.71
N LEU A 586 1.59 21.78 -13.90
CA LEU A 586 2.54 20.95 -14.65
C LEU A 586 2.73 21.50 -16.05
#